data_9d50c6756a2d6e335c1759b4a6295199
#
_entry.id   9d50c6756a2d6e335c1759b4a6295199
#
_cell.length_a   1.000
_cell.length_b   1.000
_cell.length_c   1.000
_cell.angle_alpha   90.00
_cell.angle_beta   90.00
_cell.angle_gamma   90.00
#
_symmetry.space_group_name_H-M   'P 1'
#
loop_
_entity.id
_entity.type
_entity.pdbx_description
1 polymer ?
#
loop_
_entity_poly.entity_id
_entity_poly.type
_entity_poly.pdbx_seq_one_letter_code
_entity_poly.pdbx_strand_id
1 'polypeptide(L)'
;MKNKALIILSVILLVASCSNDAKETVPKKKSTWKPEMDQPSELASIMRAMNTEALERKASLEVGELGKVSSDLIFNLITATPTEPHMKGPAFEPHANSFIKSYEAIGAAENVEGQISAHNNLVKSCVACHMNFCQGPIPRIEKLYIQ
;
A
#
# COMPACT_ATOMS: atom_id res chain seq x y z
N MET A 1 -51.44 -43.51 47.05
CA MET A 1 -51.22 -43.32 45.63
C MET A 1 -51.75 -41.98 45.12
N LYS A 2 -52.36 -41.11 45.98
CA LYS A 2 -52.91 -39.81 45.55
C LYS A 2 -51.90 -38.62 45.55
N ASN A 3 -50.78 -38.77 46.29
CA ASN A 3 -49.81 -37.66 46.42
C ASN A 3 -48.75 -37.58 45.30
N LYS A 4 -48.59 -38.65 44.51
CA LYS A 4 -47.62 -38.60 43.41
C LYS A 4 -48.16 -37.89 42.16
N ALA A 5 -49.47 -37.92 41.96
CA ALA A 5 -50.11 -37.22 40.82
C ALA A 5 -50.13 -35.71 41.01
N LEU A 6 -50.19 -35.21 42.25
CA LEU A 6 -50.20 -33.77 42.54
C LEU A 6 -48.84 -33.11 42.37
N ILE A 7 -47.75 -33.86 42.61
CA ILE A 7 -46.39 -33.39 42.49
C ILE A 7 -45.99 -33.26 40.98
N ILE A 8 -46.48 -34.19 40.17
CA ILE A 8 -46.19 -34.19 38.72
C ILE A 8 -46.90 -33.01 38.03
N LEU A 9 -48.11 -32.67 38.46
CA LEU A 9 -48.85 -31.53 37.92
C LEU A 9 -48.24 -30.16 38.31
N SER A 10 -47.59 -30.07 39.49
CA SER A 10 -46.92 -28.85 39.97
C SER A 10 -45.59 -28.58 39.23
N VAL A 11 -44.89 -29.62 38.76
CA VAL A 11 -43.61 -29.46 38.02
C VAL A 11 -43.81 -29.05 36.60
N ILE A 12 -44.94 -29.40 35.97
CA ILE A 12 -45.23 -29.06 34.58
C ILE A 12 -45.61 -27.54 34.41
N LEU A 13 -46.13 -26.90 35.48
CA LEU A 13 -46.50 -25.47 35.39
C LEU A 13 -45.31 -24.51 35.52
N LEU A 14 -44.11 -24.96 35.93
CA LEU A 14 -42.94 -24.11 36.14
C LEU A 14 -42.04 -23.96 34.93
N VAL A 15 -42.26 -24.69 33.83
CA VAL A 15 -41.42 -24.62 32.61
C VAL A 15 -42.07 -23.78 31.47
N ALA A 16 -43.22 -23.15 31.69
CA ALA A 16 -43.89 -22.34 30.67
C ALA A 16 -43.60 -20.84 30.76
N SER A 17 -42.62 -20.43 31.57
CA SER A 17 -42.25 -19.00 31.73
C SER A 17 -40.81 -18.76 31.26
N CYS A 18 -40.45 -19.20 30.07
CA CYS A 18 -39.20 -18.81 29.44
C CYS A 18 -39.48 -18.17 28.08
N SER A 19 -39.33 -16.86 28.13
CA SER A 19 -38.67 -16.02 27.14
C SER A 19 -39.39 -15.83 25.82
N ASN A 20 -40.03 -14.72 25.71
CA ASN A 20 -39.91 -13.89 24.52
C ASN A 20 -38.72 -12.94 24.71
N ASP A 21 -37.51 -13.42 24.51
CA ASP A 21 -36.42 -12.55 24.09
C ASP A 21 -36.70 -12.16 22.65
N ALA A 22 -37.49 -11.12 22.48
CA ALA A 22 -37.54 -10.38 21.24
C ALA A 22 -36.13 -9.84 21.02
N LYS A 23 -35.36 -10.58 20.23
CA LYS A 23 -34.10 -10.14 19.65
C LYS A 23 -34.45 -8.93 18.78
N GLU A 24 -34.39 -7.77 19.39
CA GLU A 24 -34.45 -6.49 18.69
C GLU A 24 -33.24 -6.50 17.74
N THR A 25 -33.49 -6.92 16.51
CA THR A 25 -32.51 -6.81 15.42
C THR A 25 -32.43 -5.33 15.08
N VAL A 26 -31.55 -4.63 15.81
CA VAL A 26 -31.10 -3.30 15.42
C VAL A 26 -30.58 -3.42 13.99
N PRO A 27 -31.22 -2.76 13.00
CA PRO A 27 -30.73 -2.83 11.63
C PRO A 27 -29.32 -2.27 11.63
N LYS A 28 -28.32 -3.10 11.39
CA LYS A 28 -26.95 -2.66 11.12
C LYS A 28 -27.02 -1.74 9.91
N LYS A 29 -27.10 -0.44 10.16
CA LYS A 29 -26.96 0.59 9.14
C LYS A 29 -25.61 0.33 8.48
N LYS A 30 -25.60 -0.25 7.28
CA LYS A 30 -24.39 -0.37 6.49
C LYS A 30 -23.82 1.03 6.38
N SER A 31 -22.70 1.27 7.04
CA SER A 31 -21.97 2.51 6.89
C SER A 31 -21.59 2.62 5.41
N THR A 32 -22.24 3.51 4.71
CA THR A 32 -21.90 3.89 3.33
C THR A 32 -20.77 4.91 3.31
N TRP A 33 -20.04 5.02 4.43
CA TRP A 33 -18.86 5.88 4.48
C TRP A 33 -17.82 5.32 3.51
N LYS A 34 -17.75 5.92 2.34
CA LYS A 34 -16.61 5.83 1.45
C LYS A 34 -15.68 6.96 1.89
N PRO A 35 -14.45 6.68 2.34
CA PRO A 35 -13.49 7.76 2.50
C PRO A 35 -13.39 8.47 1.16
N GLU A 36 -13.70 9.74 1.14
CA GLU A 36 -13.36 10.61 0.04
C GLU A 36 -11.84 10.59 -0.02
N MET A 37 -11.31 9.78 -0.93
CA MET A 37 -9.86 9.72 -1.14
C MET A 37 -9.50 11.01 -1.85
N ASP A 38 -8.92 11.95 -1.12
CA ASP A 38 -8.32 13.14 -1.69
C ASP A 38 -7.44 12.74 -2.86
N GLN A 39 -7.55 13.48 -3.95
CA GLN A 39 -6.69 13.24 -5.11
C GLN A 39 -5.23 13.28 -4.64
N PRO A 40 -4.40 12.30 -5.05
CA PRO A 40 -3.01 12.29 -4.65
C PRO A 40 -2.34 13.58 -5.13
N SER A 41 -1.41 14.10 -4.33
CA SER A 41 -0.59 15.22 -4.77
C SER A 41 0.19 14.86 -6.05
N GLU A 42 0.67 15.87 -6.73
CA GLU A 42 1.47 15.69 -7.95
C GLU A 42 2.68 14.79 -7.69
N LEU A 43 3.45 15.06 -6.63
CA LEU A 43 4.59 14.22 -6.25
C LEU A 43 4.18 12.79 -5.91
N ALA A 44 3.07 12.60 -5.18
CA ALA A 44 2.58 11.26 -4.86
C ALA A 44 2.13 10.48 -6.11
N SER A 45 1.58 11.18 -7.12
CA SER A 45 1.21 10.60 -8.40
C SER A 45 2.43 10.12 -9.18
N ILE A 46 3.49 10.95 -9.23
CA ILE A 46 4.78 10.59 -9.83
C ILE A 46 5.38 9.37 -9.13
N MET A 47 5.41 9.34 -7.78
CA MET A 47 5.94 8.19 -7.02
C MET A 47 5.18 6.90 -7.31
N ARG A 48 3.85 6.96 -7.48
CA ARG A 48 3.03 5.79 -7.84
C ARG A 48 3.34 5.30 -9.25
N ALA A 49 3.48 6.21 -10.20
CA ALA A 49 3.84 5.88 -11.59
C ALA A 49 5.22 5.22 -11.66
N MET A 50 6.22 5.78 -10.96
CA MET A 50 7.57 5.20 -10.88
C MET A 50 7.59 3.83 -10.24
N ASN A 51 6.79 3.60 -9.19
CA ASN A 51 6.66 2.27 -8.58
C ASN A 51 6.06 1.25 -9.57
N THR A 52 5.04 1.64 -10.34
CA THR A 52 4.43 0.78 -11.36
C THR A 52 5.44 0.41 -12.43
N GLU A 53 6.16 1.39 -12.99
CA GLU A 53 7.20 1.14 -13.98
C GLU A 53 8.33 0.25 -13.44
N ALA A 54 8.75 0.45 -12.19
CA ALA A 54 9.77 -0.39 -11.56
C ALA A 54 9.30 -1.84 -11.38
N LEU A 55 8.02 -2.08 -11.08
CA LEU A 55 7.43 -3.42 -11.02
C LEU A 55 7.41 -4.08 -12.40
N GLU A 56 6.99 -3.36 -13.44
CA GLU A 56 6.96 -3.85 -14.82
C GLU A 56 8.38 -4.19 -15.31
N ARG A 57 9.34 -3.30 -15.05
CA ARG A 57 10.75 -3.53 -15.37
C ARG A 57 11.33 -4.73 -14.63
N LYS A 58 11.03 -4.87 -13.34
CA LYS A 58 11.43 -6.05 -12.57
C LYS A 58 10.90 -7.33 -13.21
N ALA A 59 9.63 -7.38 -13.59
CA ALA A 59 9.02 -8.56 -14.21
C ALA A 59 9.71 -8.92 -15.55
N SER A 60 10.06 -7.93 -16.38
CA SER A 60 10.82 -8.16 -17.62
C SER A 60 12.22 -8.72 -17.35
N LEU A 61 12.94 -8.11 -16.39
CA LEU A 61 14.30 -8.52 -16.05
C LEU A 61 14.36 -9.94 -15.46
N GLU A 62 13.37 -10.33 -14.66
CA GLU A 62 13.26 -11.69 -14.09
C GLU A 62 13.06 -12.79 -15.13
N VAL A 63 12.55 -12.45 -16.31
CA VAL A 63 12.44 -13.39 -17.46
C VAL A 63 13.57 -13.23 -18.50
N GLY A 64 14.58 -12.41 -18.19
CA GLY A 64 15.75 -12.22 -19.03
C GLY A 64 15.56 -11.22 -20.18
N GLU A 65 14.55 -10.34 -20.07
CA GLU A 65 14.28 -9.29 -21.05
C GLU A 65 14.63 -7.91 -20.48
N LEU A 66 15.09 -7.01 -21.35
CA LEU A 66 15.31 -5.61 -20.96
C LEU A 66 13.98 -4.95 -20.63
N GLY A 67 13.94 -4.31 -19.45
CA GLY A 67 12.78 -3.59 -18.99
C GLY A 67 12.68 -2.18 -19.59
N LYS A 68 11.45 -1.71 -19.74
CA LYS A 68 11.16 -0.36 -20.25
C LYS A 68 11.63 0.73 -19.27
N VAL A 69 12.07 1.86 -19.83
CA VAL A 69 12.44 3.08 -19.11
C VAL A 69 11.73 4.26 -19.77
N SER A 70 10.97 5.01 -18.98
CA SER A 70 10.21 6.18 -19.44
C SER A 70 10.77 7.45 -18.80
N SER A 71 11.53 8.23 -19.57
CA SER A 71 12.15 9.47 -19.07
C SER A 71 11.16 10.54 -18.60
N ASP A 72 9.91 10.47 -19.08
CA ASP A 72 8.90 11.51 -18.80
C ASP A 72 8.51 11.60 -17.32
N LEU A 73 8.66 10.48 -16.58
CA LEU A 73 8.30 10.42 -15.16
C LEU A 73 9.21 11.23 -14.24
N ILE A 74 10.46 11.46 -14.63
CA ILE A 74 11.44 12.14 -13.79
C ILE A 74 11.51 13.66 -13.99
N PHE A 75 10.99 14.18 -15.10
CA PHE A 75 11.12 15.61 -15.45
C PHE A 75 10.55 16.55 -14.39
N ASN A 76 9.42 16.20 -13.80
CA ASN A 76 8.74 17.05 -12.83
C ASN A 76 9.04 16.68 -11.37
N LEU A 77 9.92 15.70 -11.11
CA LEU A 77 10.18 15.21 -9.76
C LEU A 77 10.58 16.33 -8.77
N ILE A 78 11.45 17.24 -9.21
CA ILE A 78 11.96 18.33 -8.35
C ILE A 78 10.90 19.42 -8.14
N THR A 79 10.08 19.70 -9.15
CA THR A 79 9.10 20.79 -9.12
C THR A 79 7.73 20.37 -8.57
N ALA A 80 7.40 19.09 -8.65
CA ALA A 80 6.09 18.55 -8.25
C ALA A 80 5.68 18.92 -6.82
N THR A 81 4.42 19.26 -6.65
CA THR A 81 3.85 19.64 -5.35
C THR A 81 3.72 18.41 -4.44
N PRO A 82 4.29 18.41 -3.22
CA PRO A 82 4.18 17.31 -2.27
C PRO A 82 2.82 17.31 -1.56
N THR A 83 2.47 16.20 -0.89
CA THR A 83 1.27 16.13 -0.04
C THR A 83 1.39 17.07 1.16
N GLU A 84 2.57 17.09 1.77
CA GLU A 84 2.88 17.97 2.90
C GLU A 84 4.12 18.79 2.59
N PRO A 85 4.12 20.12 2.83
CA PRO A 85 5.26 21.01 2.48
C PRO A 85 6.60 20.54 3.05
N HIS A 86 6.60 19.95 4.27
CA HIS A 86 7.82 19.49 4.92
C HIS A 86 8.51 18.31 4.21
N MET A 87 7.80 17.61 3.31
CA MET A 87 8.38 16.50 2.52
C MET A 87 9.38 16.99 1.47
N LYS A 88 9.47 18.28 1.23
CA LYS A 88 10.45 18.92 0.32
C LYS A 88 11.36 19.89 1.08
N GLY A 89 11.95 19.42 2.16
CA GLY A 89 12.98 20.17 2.89
C GLY A 89 14.30 20.32 2.10
N PRO A 90 15.29 21.04 2.64
CA PRO A 90 16.55 21.37 1.94
C PRO A 90 17.33 20.15 1.40
N ALA A 91 17.16 18.99 2.04
CA ALA A 91 17.81 17.74 1.61
C ALA A 91 17.07 17.05 0.44
N PHE A 92 15.86 17.49 0.05
CA PHE A 92 15.07 16.82 -0.97
C PHE A 92 15.75 16.84 -2.35
N GLU A 93 16.22 18.01 -2.78
CA GLU A 93 16.82 18.18 -4.11
C GLU A 93 18.10 17.32 -4.31
N PRO A 94 19.05 17.24 -3.37
CA PRO A 94 20.18 16.32 -3.47
C PRO A 94 19.75 14.86 -3.62
N HIS A 95 18.73 14.40 -2.87
CA HIS A 95 18.18 13.05 -3.01
C HIS A 95 17.49 12.82 -4.35
N ALA A 96 16.69 13.79 -4.82
CA ALA A 96 16.05 13.75 -6.13
C ALA A 96 17.07 13.66 -7.26
N ASN A 97 18.14 14.45 -7.22
CA ASN A 97 19.22 14.40 -8.20
C ASN A 97 19.97 13.06 -8.17
N SER A 98 20.20 12.48 -7.00
CA SER A 98 20.80 11.15 -6.89
C SER A 98 19.88 10.06 -7.50
N PHE A 99 18.57 10.18 -7.26
CA PHE A 99 17.57 9.29 -7.86
C PHE A 99 17.57 9.41 -9.38
N ILE A 100 17.54 10.63 -9.94
CA ILE A 100 17.56 10.90 -11.39
C ILE A 100 18.77 10.23 -12.04
N LYS A 101 19.96 10.38 -11.47
CA LYS A 101 21.18 9.73 -11.98
C LYS A 101 21.07 8.20 -11.96
N SER A 102 20.50 7.63 -10.89
CA SER A 102 20.30 6.19 -10.81
C SER A 102 19.28 5.70 -11.83
N TYR A 103 18.26 6.52 -12.14
CA TYR A 103 17.24 6.23 -13.14
C TYR A 103 17.83 6.25 -14.56
N GLU A 104 18.63 7.26 -14.89
CA GLU A 104 19.33 7.39 -16.18
C GLU A 104 20.26 6.21 -16.44
N ALA A 105 20.94 5.70 -15.40
CA ALA A 105 21.82 4.54 -15.51
C ALA A 105 21.09 3.28 -15.96
N ILE A 106 19.78 3.14 -15.71
CA ILE A 106 18.99 2.00 -16.20
C ILE A 106 18.87 2.07 -17.73
N GLY A 107 18.61 3.25 -18.29
CA GLY A 107 18.50 3.46 -19.73
C GLY A 107 19.83 3.30 -20.48
N ALA A 108 20.95 3.50 -19.77
CA ALA A 108 22.29 3.33 -20.33
C ALA A 108 22.79 1.88 -20.27
N ALA A 109 22.08 0.96 -19.62
CA ALA A 109 22.48 -0.44 -19.51
C ALA A 109 22.22 -1.20 -20.84
N GLU A 110 23.25 -1.85 -21.36
CA GLU A 110 23.21 -2.53 -22.67
C GLU A 110 22.74 -3.98 -22.59
N ASN A 111 22.67 -4.55 -21.39
CA ASN A 111 22.27 -5.95 -21.19
C ASN A 111 21.46 -6.11 -19.88
N VAL A 112 20.82 -7.27 -19.77
CA VAL A 112 19.92 -7.60 -18.64
C VAL A 112 20.63 -7.53 -17.30
N GLU A 113 21.84 -8.07 -17.18
CA GLU A 113 22.61 -8.07 -15.92
C GLU A 113 22.97 -6.64 -15.49
N GLY A 114 23.44 -5.81 -16.42
CA GLY A 114 23.70 -4.40 -16.17
C GLY A 114 22.43 -3.64 -15.76
N GLN A 115 21.30 -3.94 -16.40
CA GLN A 115 20.04 -3.31 -16.06
C GLN A 115 19.49 -3.77 -14.70
N ILE A 116 19.69 -5.04 -14.30
CA ILE A 116 19.39 -5.54 -12.96
C ILE A 116 20.19 -4.78 -11.90
N SER A 117 21.49 -4.62 -12.12
CA SER A 117 22.37 -3.86 -11.23
C SER A 117 21.91 -2.41 -11.09
N ALA A 118 21.64 -1.74 -12.22
CA ALA A 118 21.15 -0.37 -12.24
C ALA A 118 19.77 -0.24 -11.57
N HIS A 119 18.86 -1.20 -11.81
CA HIS A 119 17.55 -1.24 -11.16
C HIS A 119 17.66 -1.35 -9.63
N ASN A 120 18.50 -2.25 -9.13
CA ASN A 120 18.71 -2.42 -7.70
C ASN A 120 19.35 -1.16 -7.05
N ASN A 121 20.24 -0.46 -7.77
CA ASN A 121 20.79 0.82 -7.33
C ASN A 121 19.71 1.92 -7.30
N LEU A 122 18.79 1.93 -8.26
CA LEU A 122 17.63 2.83 -8.22
C LEU A 122 16.75 2.55 -6.99
N VAL A 123 16.41 1.29 -6.72
CA VAL A 123 15.62 0.90 -5.53
C VAL A 123 16.31 1.35 -4.25
N LYS A 124 17.64 1.20 -4.17
CA LYS A 124 18.42 1.69 -3.05
C LYS A 124 18.31 3.20 -2.87
N SER A 125 18.34 3.98 -3.96
CA SER A 125 18.15 5.44 -3.90
C SER A 125 16.73 5.83 -3.49
N CYS A 126 15.71 5.07 -3.90
CA CYS A 126 14.33 5.24 -3.43
C CYS A 126 14.24 5.07 -1.90
N VAL A 127 14.80 3.98 -1.38
CA VAL A 127 14.81 3.71 0.08
C VAL A 127 15.54 4.83 0.82
N ALA A 128 16.72 5.24 0.36
CA ALA A 128 17.52 6.28 1.00
C ALA A 128 16.78 7.61 1.09
N CYS A 129 16.08 8.02 0.03
CA CYS A 129 15.24 9.21 0.04
C CYS A 129 14.06 9.06 1.01
N HIS A 130 13.32 7.95 0.91
CA HIS A 130 12.14 7.69 1.74
C HIS A 130 12.45 7.57 3.23
N MET A 131 13.63 7.14 3.62
CA MET A 131 14.08 7.12 5.01
C MET A 131 14.12 8.53 5.64
N ASN A 132 14.33 9.56 4.83
CA ASN A 132 14.41 10.96 5.31
C ASN A 132 13.08 11.69 5.28
N PHE A 133 12.17 11.36 4.37
CA PHE A 133 10.99 12.20 4.11
C PHE A 133 9.66 11.49 4.32
N CYS A 134 9.55 10.18 4.02
CA CYS A 134 8.28 9.47 4.04
C CYS A 134 8.48 7.96 4.15
N GLN A 135 8.59 7.44 5.34
CA GLN A 135 8.94 6.03 5.58
C GLN A 135 7.84 5.02 5.24
N GLY A 136 6.57 5.44 5.20
CA GLY A 136 5.44 4.54 4.95
C GLY A 136 5.56 3.64 3.70
N PRO A 137 6.05 4.13 2.55
CA PRO A 137 6.23 3.32 1.36
C PRO A 137 7.39 2.31 1.38
N ILE A 138 8.36 2.42 2.30
CA ILE A 138 9.59 1.61 2.31
C ILE A 138 9.33 0.11 2.16
N PRO A 139 8.40 -0.53 2.92
CA PRO A 139 8.17 -1.97 2.78
C PRO A 139 7.66 -2.39 1.39
N ARG A 140 7.07 -1.46 0.63
CA ARG A 140 6.65 -1.68 -0.75
C ARG A 140 7.82 -1.51 -1.71
N ILE A 141 8.66 -0.51 -1.49
CA ILE A 141 9.84 -0.21 -2.30
C ILE A 141 10.84 -1.37 -2.22
N GLU A 142 11.05 -1.94 -1.04
CA GLU A 142 11.97 -3.07 -0.86
C GLU A 142 11.59 -4.33 -1.66
N LYS A 143 10.31 -4.50 -1.99
CA LYS A 143 9.83 -5.59 -2.87
C LYS A 143 10.25 -5.43 -4.32
N LEU A 144 10.75 -4.27 -4.71
CA LEU A 144 11.25 -4.00 -6.07
C LEU A 144 12.63 -4.60 -6.31
N TYR A 145 13.41 -4.94 -5.28
CA TYR A 145 14.71 -5.57 -5.47
C TYR A 145 14.60 -6.88 -6.26
N ILE A 146 15.54 -7.08 -7.18
CA ILE A 146 15.74 -8.33 -7.94
C ILE A 146 16.86 -9.10 -7.25
N GLN A 147 16.63 -10.38 -7.01
CA GLN A 147 17.56 -11.29 -6.32
C GLN A 147 18.46 -12.02 -7.28
#